data_0a4869acb778a0f03a8e1bd38d6ace93
#
_entry.id   0a4869acb778a0f03a8e1bd38d6ace93
#
_cell.length_a   1.000
_cell.length_b   1.000
_cell.length_c   1.000
_cell.angle_alpha   90.00
_cell.angle_beta   90.00
_cell.angle_gamma   90.00
#
_symmetry.space_group_name_H-M   'P 1'
#
loop_
_entity.id
_entity.type
_entity.pdbx_description
1 polymer ?
#
loop_
_entity_poly.entity_id
_entity_poly.type
_entity_poly.pdbx_seq_one_letter_code
_entity_poly.pdbx_strand_id
1 'polypeptide(L)'
;MRNRDEFAEWAEVHGHLYGTPARALEGALGRGLDVLLDIDTHGARQLRQRYPEAVSVFIMAPSLAELEARLRERNSDAPREIHRRLARAREEIAAWRQYDYLIINRDVKEAVDQLAAIIQAERCRTGRLTLKFPDVEVPE
;
A
#
# COMPACT_ATOMS: atom_id res chain seq x y z
N MET A 1 23.08 14.14 -3.82
CA MET A 1 23.22 12.69 -4.06
C MET A 1 22.18 11.99 -3.18
N ARG A 2 21.25 11.30 -3.83
CA ARG A 2 20.24 10.53 -3.09
C ARG A 2 20.85 9.20 -2.74
N ASN A 3 21.11 9.00 -1.47
CA ASN A 3 21.59 7.71 -1.01
C ASN A 3 20.38 6.75 -1.03
N ARG A 4 20.41 5.76 -1.91
CA ARG A 4 19.33 4.79 -2.11
C ARG A 4 18.95 4.03 -0.82
N ASP A 5 19.85 4.01 0.14
CA ASP A 5 19.65 3.31 1.42
C ASP A 5 18.90 4.14 2.47
N GLU A 6 18.69 5.44 2.25
CA GLU A 6 18.00 6.32 3.18
C GLU A 6 16.47 6.20 3.09
N PHE A 7 15.96 5.69 1.96
CA PHE A 7 14.53 5.55 1.71
C PHE A 7 14.13 4.09 1.61
N ALA A 8 13.01 3.75 2.26
CA ALA A 8 12.37 2.44 2.13
C ALA A 8 11.81 2.25 0.71
N GLU A 9 11.24 3.29 0.15
CA GLU A 9 10.84 3.43 -1.25
C GLU A 9 10.90 4.90 -1.65
N TRP A 10 11.00 5.16 -2.93
CA TRP A 10 10.85 6.50 -3.50
C TRP A 10 10.31 6.43 -4.92
N ALA A 11 9.58 7.46 -5.33
CA ALA A 11 9.03 7.57 -6.67
C ALA A 11 8.96 9.03 -7.12
N GLU A 12 9.01 9.23 -8.41
CA GLU A 12 8.69 10.51 -9.03
C GLU A 12 7.25 10.47 -9.54
N VAL A 13 6.42 11.34 -9.00
CA VAL A 13 5.00 11.43 -9.36
C VAL A 13 4.71 12.87 -9.78
N HIS A 14 4.28 13.05 -11.02
CA HIS A 14 3.98 14.37 -11.61
C HIS A 14 5.12 15.39 -11.49
N GLY A 15 6.37 14.94 -11.66
CA GLY A 15 7.55 15.81 -11.56
C GLY A 15 7.99 16.13 -10.12
N HIS A 16 7.34 15.57 -9.13
CA HIS A 16 7.69 15.68 -7.73
C HIS A 16 8.22 14.35 -7.19
N LEU A 17 9.18 14.46 -6.28
CA LEU A 17 9.78 13.30 -5.64
C LEU A 17 9.14 13.06 -4.30
N TYR A 18 8.71 11.83 -4.10
CA TYR A 18 8.13 11.33 -2.86
C TYR A 18 8.94 10.14 -2.39
N GLY A 19 9.01 9.93 -1.10
CA GLY A 19 9.68 8.76 -0.55
C GLY A 19 9.45 8.62 0.95
N THR A 20 9.53 7.39 1.42
CA THR A 20 9.40 7.02 2.82
C THR A 20 10.78 6.82 3.44
N PRO A 21 11.19 7.61 4.43
CA PRO A 21 12.47 7.44 5.09
C PRO A 21 12.55 6.07 5.80
N ALA A 22 13.57 5.28 5.48
CA ALA A 22 13.72 3.94 6.04
C ALA A 22 13.85 3.95 7.57
N ARG A 23 14.63 4.87 8.12
CA ARG A 23 14.79 5.01 9.58
C ARG A 23 13.48 5.31 10.32
N ALA A 24 12.62 6.13 9.73
CA ALA A 24 11.31 6.45 10.33
C ALA A 24 10.40 5.23 10.35
N LEU A 25 10.38 4.48 9.24
CA LEU A 25 9.63 3.23 9.12
C LEU A 25 10.14 2.18 10.11
N GLU A 26 11.42 1.90 10.11
CA GLU A 26 12.04 0.90 10.98
C GLU A 26 11.90 1.27 12.46
N GLY A 27 12.02 2.56 12.79
CA GLY A 27 11.80 3.05 14.15
C GLY A 27 10.35 2.88 14.63
N ALA A 28 9.37 3.05 13.78
CA ALA A 28 7.96 2.82 14.12
C ALA A 28 7.68 1.32 14.31
N LEU A 29 8.16 0.48 13.41
CA LEU A 29 8.03 -0.97 13.50
C LEU A 29 8.72 -1.53 14.75
N GLY A 30 9.91 -1.02 15.09
CA GLY A 30 10.65 -1.41 16.30
C GLY A 30 9.92 -1.07 17.60
N ARG A 31 8.99 -0.11 17.56
CA ARG A 31 8.10 0.21 18.70
C ARG A 31 6.80 -0.61 18.71
N GLY A 32 6.66 -1.57 17.81
CA GLY A 32 5.45 -2.39 17.69
C GLY A 32 4.26 -1.67 17.05
N LEU A 33 4.51 -0.61 16.29
CA LEU A 33 3.47 0.11 15.57
C LEU A 33 3.28 -0.48 14.17
N ASP A 34 2.05 -0.57 13.74
CA ASP A 34 1.74 -0.79 12.32
C ASP A 34 1.96 0.50 11.55
N VAL A 35 2.51 0.40 10.36
CA VAL A 35 2.70 1.54 9.47
C VAL A 35 1.90 1.31 8.20
N LEU A 36 0.99 2.22 7.93
CA LEU A 36 0.20 2.24 6.70
C LEU A 36 0.83 3.22 5.71
N LEU A 37 1.16 2.73 4.53
CA LEU A 37 1.74 3.52 3.45
C LEU A 37 0.76 3.63 2.29
N ASP A 38 0.50 4.86 1.86
CA ASP A 38 -0.23 5.17 0.64
C ASP A 38 0.80 5.52 -0.45
N ILE A 39 1.11 4.53 -1.27
CA ILE A 39 2.18 4.61 -2.28
C ILE A 39 1.70 4.07 -3.62
N ASP A 40 2.36 4.47 -4.69
CA ASP A 40 2.07 3.95 -6.02
C ASP A 40 2.63 2.53 -6.24
N THR A 41 2.31 1.93 -7.38
CA THR A 41 2.74 0.57 -7.71
C THR A 41 4.25 0.42 -7.84
N HIS A 42 4.95 1.49 -8.24
CA HIS A 42 6.40 1.49 -8.32
C HIS A 42 7.05 1.47 -6.94
N GLY A 43 6.57 2.33 -6.03
CA GLY A 43 6.99 2.34 -4.64
C GLY A 43 6.66 1.03 -3.91
N ALA A 44 5.48 0.48 -4.15
CA ALA A 44 5.07 -0.81 -3.58
C ALA A 44 6.00 -1.95 -4.00
N ARG A 45 6.45 -1.96 -5.25
CA ARG A 45 7.41 -2.96 -5.74
C ARG A 45 8.77 -2.84 -5.02
N GLN A 46 9.28 -1.63 -4.87
CA GLN A 46 10.54 -1.38 -4.14
C GLN A 46 10.42 -1.83 -2.69
N LEU A 47 9.31 -1.47 -2.03
CA LEU A 47 9.06 -1.82 -0.64
C LEU A 47 9.03 -3.32 -0.42
N ARG A 48 8.34 -4.07 -1.29
CA ARG A 48 8.24 -5.54 -1.21
C ARG A 48 9.58 -6.24 -1.40
N GLN A 49 10.47 -5.67 -2.21
CA GLN A 49 11.83 -6.20 -2.38
C GLN A 49 12.67 -6.03 -1.12
N ARG A 50 12.50 -4.91 -0.43
CA ARG A 50 13.27 -4.60 0.79
C ARG A 50 12.67 -5.21 2.05
N TYR A 51 11.34 -5.30 2.11
CA TYR A 51 10.57 -5.84 3.23
C TYR A 51 9.61 -6.92 2.72
N PRO A 52 10.09 -8.16 2.52
CA PRO A 52 9.27 -9.25 1.95
C PRO A 52 8.04 -9.61 2.79
N GLU A 53 8.08 -9.33 4.09
CA GLU A 53 6.97 -9.54 5.03
C GLU A 53 5.92 -8.44 5.00
N ALA A 54 6.14 -7.36 4.27
CA ALA A 54 5.15 -6.29 4.11
C ALA A 54 3.91 -6.79 3.40
N VAL A 55 2.75 -6.42 3.92
CA VAL A 55 1.45 -6.75 3.31
C VAL A 55 1.07 -5.69 2.31
N SER A 56 0.73 -6.09 1.12
CA SER A 56 0.32 -5.20 0.04
C SER A 56 -1.16 -5.34 -0.29
N VAL A 57 -1.85 -4.21 -0.36
CA VAL A 57 -3.27 -4.12 -0.69
C VAL A 57 -3.44 -3.26 -1.93
N PHE A 58 -4.01 -3.83 -2.98
CA PHE A 58 -4.37 -3.09 -4.18
C PHE A 58 -5.80 -2.56 -4.03
N ILE A 59 -5.97 -1.26 -4.19
CA ILE A 59 -7.28 -0.62 -4.09
C ILE A 59 -7.65 -0.04 -5.45
N MET A 60 -8.79 -0.43 -5.99
CA MET A 60 -9.24 0.03 -7.29
C MET A 60 -10.71 0.45 -7.28
N ALA A 61 -11.08 1.33 -8.21
CA ALA A 61 -12.45 1.66 -8.48
C ALA A 61 -13.18 0.45 -9.14
N PRO A 62 -14.53 0.38 -9.06
CA PRO A 62 -15.29 -0.71 -9.64
C PRO A 62 -15.14 -0.86 -11.16
N SER A 63 -14.86 0.26 -11.85
CA SER A 63 -14.67 0.31 -13.30
C SER A 63 -13.80 1.51 -13.68
N LEU A 64 -13.29 1.52 -14.91
CA LEU A 64 -12.59 2.69 -15.45
C LEU A 64 -13.51 3.90 -15.62
N ALA A 65 -14.78 3.68 -15.96
CA ALA A 65 -15.78 4.73 -16.06
C ALA A 65 -16.02 5.42 -14.70
N GLU A 66 -16.11 4.63 -13.63
CA GLU A 66 -16.23 5.15 -12.26
C GLU A 66 -14.98 5.90 -11.84
N LEU A 67 -13.80 5.37 -12.16
CA LEU A 67 -12.54 6.06 -11.90
C LEU A 67 -12.47 7.41 -12.62
N GLU A 68 -12.86 7.44 -13.90
CA GLU A 68 -12.93 8.69 -14.66
C GLU A 68 -13.88 9.71 -14.04
N ALA A 69 -15.08 9.27 -13.64
CA ALA A 69 -16.05 10.12 -12.96
C ALA A 69 -15.47 10.72 -11.67
N ARG A 70 -14.82 9.90 -10.84
CA ARG A 70 -14.17 10.35 -9.59
C ARG A 70 -13.02 11.32 -9.83
N LEU A 71 -12.23 11.10 -10.88
CA LEU A 71 -11.14 12.02 -11.26
C LEU A 71 -11.69 13.37 -11.70
N ARG A 72 -12.80 13.38 -12.44
CA ARG A 72 -13.47 14.62 -12.88
C ARG A 72 -14.09 15.40 -11.71
N GLU A 73 -14.69 14.69 -10.75
CA GLU A 73 -15.29 15.31 -9.55
C GLU A 73 -14.25 15.96 -8.64
N ARG A 74 -13.08 15.35 -8.49
CA ARG A 74 -11.97 15.90 -7.69
C ARG A 74 -11.35 17.16 -8.29
N ASN A 75 -11.58 17.59 -9.48
CA ASN A 75 -11.45 18.57 -10.18
C ASN A 75 -10.86 19.27 -10.95
N SER A 76 -10.26 19.68 -11.07
CA SER A 76 -9.48 20.74 -11.67
C SER A 76 -8.40 20.27 -12.61
N ASP A 77 -8.26 18.96 -12.79
CA ASP A 77 -7.28 18.44 -13.74
C ASP A 77 -7.75 18.72 -15.18
N ALA A 78 -6.83 19.22 -15.99
CA ALA A 78 -7.07 19.38 -17.41
C ALA A 78 -7.46 18.02 -18.05
N PRO A 79 -8.29 17.99 -19.10
CA PRO A 79 -8.68 16.75 -19.77
C PRO A 79 -7.50 15.83 -20.15
N ARG A 80 -6.37 16.44 -20.53
CA ARG A 80 -5.12 15.72 -20.81
C ARG A 80 -4.58 14.97 -19.59
N GLU A 81 -4.64 15.56 -18.41
CA GLU A 81 -4.18 14.94 -17.16
C GLU A 81 -5.07 13.77 -16.75
N ILE A 82 -6.37 13.91 -16.87
CA ILE A 82 -7.34 12.83 -16.63
C ILE A 82 -7.05 11.65 -17.57
N HIS A 83 -6.85 11.93 -18.85
CA HIS A 83 -6.53 10.89 -19.85
C HIS A 83 -5.24 10.14 -19.50
N ARG A 84 -4.22 10.89 -19.06
CA ARG A 84 -2.94 10.29 -18.63
C ARG A 84 -3.10 9.42 -17.39
N ARG A 85 -3.89 9.84 -16.41
CA ARG A 85 -4.18 9.05 -15.20
C ARG A 85 -4.96 7.79 -15.51
N LEU A 86 -5.91 7.84 -16.43
CA LEU A 86 -6.65 6.66 -16.87
C LEU A 86 -5.77 5.66 -17.62
N ALA A 87 -4.88 6.14 -18.48
CA ALA A 87 -3.92 5.27 -19.16
C ALA A 87 -3.00 4.57 -18.16
N ARG A 88 -2.48 5.29 -17.18
CA ARG A 88 -1.66 4.74 -16.09
C ARG A 88 -2.43 3.73 -15.25
N ALA A 89 -3.70 4.02 -14.92
CA ALA A 89 -4.54 3.10 -14.17
C ALA A 89 -4.73 1.76 -14.87
N ARG A 90 -4.87 1.76 -16.20
CA ARG A 90 -4.96 0.51 -16.98
C ARG A 90 -3.70 -0.35 -16.86
N GLU A 91 -2.53 0.27 -16.87
CA GLU A 91 -1.25 -0.42 -16.68
C GLU A 91 -1.12 -0.96 -15.26
N GLU A 92 -1.47 -0.16 -14.26
CA GLU A 92 -1.41 -0.52 -12.85
C GLU A 92 -2.37 -1.66 -12.50
N ILE A 93 -3.58 -1.66 -13.05
CA ILE A 93 -4.57 -2.73 -12.85
C ILE A 93 -4.03 -4.09 -13.30
N ALA A 94 -3.21 -4.15 -14.33
CA ALA A 94 -2.61 -5.41 -14.77
C ALA A 94 -1.73 -6.07 -13.70
N ALA A 95 -1.24 -5.31 -12.73
CA ALA A 95 -0.35 -5.78 -11.68
C ALA A 95 -1.09 -6.26 -10.40
N TRP A 96 -2.41 -6.21 -10.35
CA TRP A 96 -3.18 -6.50 -9.13
C TRP A 96 -2.88 -7.87 -8.51
N ARG A 97 -2.61 -8.89 -9.34
CA ARG A 97 -2.28 -10.25 -8.86
C ARG A 97 -0.94 -10.35 -8.12
N GLN A 98 -0.11 -9.32 -8.20
CA GLN A 98 1.16 -9.25 -7.48
C GLN A 98 0.98 -8.77 -6.03
N TYR A 99 -0.21 -8.30 -5.68
CA TYR A 99 -0.57 -7.85 -4.35
C TYR A 99 -1.17 -9.00 -3.53
N ASP A 100 -1.08 -8.88 -2.21
CA ASP A 100 -1.62 -9.90 -1.29
C ASP A 100 -3.14 -9.82 -1.19
N TYR A 101 -3.70 -8.62 -1.30
CA TYR A 101 -5.13 -8.37 -1.20
C TYR A 101 -5.61 -7.39 -2.25
N LEU A 102 -6.88 -7.52 -2.63
CA LEU A 102 -7.59 -6.61 -3.51
C LEU A 102 -8.81 -6.05 -2.81
N ILE A 103 -8.95 -4.72 -2.81
CA ILE A 103 -10.16 -4.03 -2.39
C ILE A 103 -10.75 -3.29 -3.58
N ILE A 104 -12.02 -3.54 -3.88
CA ILE A 104 -12.78 -2.77 -4.85
C ILE A 104 -13.54 -1.69 -4.10
N ASN A 105 -13.12 -0.45 -4.24
CA ASN A 105 -13.69 0.69 -3.55
C ASN A 105 -14.98 1.16 -4.25
N ARG A 106 -16.11 0.53 -3.93
CA ARG A 106 -17.43 0.99 -4.32
C ARG A 106 -17.91 2.11 -3.41
N ASP A 107 -17.75 1.90 -2.12
CA ASP A 107 -18.08 2.81 -1.04
C ASP A 107 -16.88 2.92 -0.09
N VAL A 108 -16.56 4.14 0.33
CA VAL A 108 -15.38 4.42 1.17
C VAL A 108 -15.48 3.70 2.51
N LYS A 109 -16.65 3.69 3.13
CA LYS A 109 -16.84 3.03 4.43
C LYS A 109 -16.60 1.53 4.32
N GLU A 110 -17.16 0.90 3.31
CA GLU A 110 -16.97 -0.53 3.04
C GLU A 110 -15.49 -0.87 2.78
N ALA A 111 -14.81 -0.05 2.00
CA ALA A 111 -13.38 -0.22 1.72
C ALA A 111 -12.53 -0.07 2.99
N VAL A 112 -12.85 0.88 3.85
CA VAL A 112 -12.16 1.07 5.14
C VAL A 112 -12.40 -0.13 6.06
N ASP A 113 -13.64 -0.64 6.14
CA ASP A 113 -13.97 -1.82 6.94
C ASP A 113 -13.20 -3.07 6.45
N GLN A 114 -13.07 -3.24 5.14
CA GLN A 114 -12.26 -4.33 4.55
C GLN A 114 -10.77 -4.18 4.88
N LEU A 115 -10.22 -2.98 4.77
CA LEU A 115 -8.82 -2.71 5.11
C LEU A 115 -8.56 -2.98 6.59
N ALA A 116 -9.45 -2.55 7.47
CA ALA A 116 -9.36 -2.82 8.91
C ALA A 116 -9.40 -4.32 9.22
N ALA A 117 -10.25 -5.07 8.54
CA ALA A 117 -10.31 -6.52 8.67
C ALA A 117 -9.02 -7.22 8.23
N ILE A 118 -8.40 -6.76 7.14
CA ILE A 118 -7.10 -7.26 6.68
C ILE A 118 -6.02 -7.01 7.74
N ILE A 119 -5.95 -5.81 8.29
CA ILE A 119 -4.97 -5.47 9.33
C ILE A 119 -5.16 -6.37 10.56
N GLN A 120 -6.39 -6.58 11.01
CA GLN A 120 -6.67 -7.47 12.14
C GLN A 120 -6.26 -8.91 11.87
N ALA A 121 -6.58 -9.44 10.69
CA ALA A 121 -6.20 -10.79 10.30
C ALA A 121 -4.68 -10.96 10.23
N GLU A 122 -3.98 -9.98 9.65
CA GLU A 122 -2.52 -10.02 9.53
C GLU A 122 -1.81 -9.95 10.89
N ARG A 123 -2.37 -9.26 11.86
CA ARG A 123 -1.86 -9.26 13.25
C ARG A 123 -1.94 -10.64 13.92
N CYS A 124 -2.84 -11.49 13.47
CA CYS A 124 -3.03 -12.86 14.00
C CYS A 124 -2.15 -13.90 13.31
N ARG A 125 -1.37 -13.54 12.31
CA ARG A 125 -0.45 -14.49 11.67
C ARG A 125 0.59 -14.99 12.66
N THR A 126 0.73 -16.30 12.77
CA THR A 126 1.67 -16.94 13.72
C THR A 126 3.11 -16.51 13.51
N GLY A 127 3.54 -16.29 12.26
CA GLY A 127 4.88 -15.78 11.94
C GLY A 127 5.19 -14.37 12.46
N ARG A 128 4.17 -13.64 12.92
CA ARG A 128 4.32 -12.30 13.52
C ARG A 128 4.27 -12.31 15.03
N LEU A 129 3.93 -13.45 15.64
CA LEU A 129 3.65 -13.58 17.05
C LEU A 129 4.80 -14.26 17.78
N THR A 130 5.07 -13.77 18.99
CA THR A 130 5.86 -14.50 19.98
C THR A 130 4.91 -14.96 21.08
N LEU A 131 4.65 -16.25 21.13
CA LEU A 131 3.76 -16.83 22.12
C LEU A 131 4.53 -17.21 23.38
N LYS A 132 4.10 -16.70 24.52
CA LYS A 132 4.57 -17.10 25.85
C LYS A 132 3.40 -17.71 26.60
N PHE A 133 3.54 -18.97 26.94
CA PHE A 133 2.57 -19.68 27.76
C PHE A 133 3.20 -19.95 29.14
N PRO A 134 2.62 -19.42 30.24
CA PRO A 134 3.28 -19.49 31.55
C PRO A 134 3.61 -20.90 32.03
N ASP A 135 2.79 -21.86 31.66
CA ASP A 135 2.85 -23.23 32.17
C ASP A 135 3.27 -24.27 31.12
N VAL A 136 3.68 -23.82 29.95
CA VAL A 136 4.05 -24.72 28.84
C VAL A 136 5.22 -24.15 28.06
N GLU A 137 6.24 -24.96 27.82
CA GLU A 137 7.28 -24.64 26.85
C GLU A 137 6.71 -24.75 25.43
N VAL A 138 6.67 -23.61 24.74
CA VAL A 138 6.24 -23.54 23.35
C VAL A 138 7.46 -23.62 22.46
N PRO A 139 7.59 -24.62 21.56
CA PRO A 139 8.72 -24.69 20.62
C PRO A 139 8.76 -23.46 19.71
N GLU A 140 9.96 -23.02 19.36
CA GLU A 140 10.17 -21.97 18.37
C GLU A 140 9.78 -22.40 16.94
#